data_66e3d770302efe0ef9f23a5a4c0294d1
#
_entry.id   66e3d770302efe0ef9f23a5a4c0294d1
#
_cell.length_a   1.000
_cell.length_b   1.000
_cell.length_c   1.000
_cell.angle_alpha   90.00
_cell.angle_beta   90.00
_cell.angle_gamma   90.00
#
_symmetry.space_group_name_H-M   'P 1'
#
loop_
_entity.id
_entity.type
_entity.pdbx_description
1 polymer ?
#
loop_
_entity_poly.entity_id
_entity_poly.type
_entity_poly.pdbx_seq_one_letter_code
_entity_poly.pdbx_strand_id
1 'polypeptide(L)'
;MNGGSYADEHNSKPHGETGRRPHVHAGGKNVHCSIKQLPGRLVEKAAKTATSINPLNRVNFGPLGSVARGLVLPPAAISVLIGKYWGPQQRRLTVSFLDGGPSDLRRRIIQHMNAWNQTAGISFVETRGVGKVRISRNQAGYWSYLGTDILHIPSNRPTLNLQGFSMSTEDSEFHRVVRHETGHTLGFPHEHMREELVALIDPEKAYDFFLRTQGWTREMVDQQVLTPLSQDSIMGTPADQDSIMCYQLPGSITKDGEPIRGGVDINATDYTFAGQIYPKAPTESAPSIQAQMGLADEWSPWEDVEVDEELVQ
;
A
#
# COMPACT_ATOMS: atom_id res chain seq x y z
N MET A 1 -75.51 21.50 13.45
CA MET A 1 -75.82 21.14 12.06
C MET A 1 -74.62 21.41 11.24
N ASN A 2 -74.09 20.47 10.56
CA ASN A 2 -72.90 20.35 9.71
C ASN A 2 -71.71 19.72 10.30
N GLY A 3 -71.63 18.44 10.03
CA GLY A 3 -70.41 17.62 10.19
C GLY A 3 -69.49 17.83 8.98
N GLY A 4 -68.19 17.95 9.29
CA GLY A 4 -67.12 17.99 8.33
C GLY A 4 -66.14 16.89 8.66
N SER A 5 -66.06 15.91 7.76
CA SER A 5 -65.15 14.76 7.76
C SER A 5 -63.72 15.22 7.49
N TYR A 6 -62.77 14.81 8.34
CA TYR A 6 -61.34 14.93 8.08
C TYR A 6 -60.85 13.62 7.48
N ALA A 7 -60.29 13.70 6.27
CA ALA A 7 -59.55 12.61 5.63
C ALA A 7 -58.07 12.74 6.01
N ASP A 8 -57.50 11.67 6.58
CA ASP A 8 -56.07 11.53 6.85
C ASP A 8 -55.32 11.20 5.55
N GLU A 9 -54.48 12.11 5.08
CA GLU A 9 -53.51 11.85 4.03
C GLU A 9 -52.20 11.34 4.67
N HIS A 10 -51.95 10.06 4.53
CA HIS A 10 -50.63 9.47 4.79
C HIS A 10 -49.60 9.96 3.77
N ASN A 11 -48.75 10.89 4.18
CA ASN A 11 -47.61 11.37 3.42
C ASN A 11 -46.38 10.50 3.73
N SER A 12 -46.15 9.48 2.89
CA SER A 12 -44.95 8.66 2.90
C SER A 12 -43.78 9.45 2.30
N LYS A 13 -42.85 9.91 3.12
CA LYS A 13 -41.57 10.46 2.66
C LYS A 13 -40.68 9.33 2.15
N PRO A 14 -40.04 9.48 0.99
CA PRO A 14 -39.01 8.52 0.54
C PRO A 14 -37.75 8.63 1.41
N HIS A 15 -37.24 7.50 1.82
CA HIS A 15 -35.93 7.38 2.49
C HIS A 15 -34.83 7.93 1.59
N GLY A 16 -34.28 9.08 1.97
CA GLY A 16 -33.14 9.67 1.29
C GLY A 16 -31.91 8.80 1.43
N GLU A 17 -31.35 8.41 0.31
CA GLU A 17 -30.00 7.89 0.20
C GLU A 17 -29.03 8.88 0.85
N THR A 18 -28.35 8.44 1.91
CA THR A 18 -27.28 9.21 2.54
C THR A 18 -26.09 9.16 1.61
N GLY A 19 -26.04 10.08 0.65
CA GLY A 19 -24.84 10.33 -0.14
C GLY A 19 -23.67 10.63 0.81
N ARG A 20 -22.70 9.74 0.88
CA ARG A 20 -21.43 9.96 1.58
C ARG A 20 -20.77 11.20 0.99
N ARG A 21 -20.72 12.27 1.75
CA ARG A 21 -19.96 13.47 1.37
C ARG A 21 -18.48 13.11 1.31
N PRO A 22 -17.74 13.54 0.28
CA PRO A 22 -16.29 13.37 0.24
C PRO A 22 -15.70 14.08 1.47
N HIS A 23 -14.85 13.38 2.22
CA HIS A 23 -14.13 13.96 3.35
C HIS A 23 -13.13 14.99 2.85
N VAL A 24 -13.50 16.25 2.91
CA VAL A 24 -12.59 17.39 2.68
C VAL A 24 -11.88 17.65 4.00
N HIS A 25 -10.55 17.51 4.01
CA HIS A 25 -9.74 17.85 5.18
C HIS A 25 -9.95 19.32 5.58
N ALA A 26 -10.17 19.56 6.87
CA ALA A 26 -10.14 20.90 7.47
C ALA A 26 -8.70 21.44 7.44
N GLY A 27 -8.25 21.91 6.28
CA GLY A 27 -6.88 22.37 6.05
C GLY A 27 -6.49 22.55 4.59
N GLY A 28 -7.39 22.43 3.65
CA GLY A 28 -7.28 23.03 2.30
C GLY A 28 -6.25 22.44 1.32
N LYS A 29 -5.63 21.29 1.57
CA LYS A 29 -4.86 20.55 0.55
C LYS A 29 -5.24 19.07 0.63
N ASN A 30 -5.83 18.54 -0.43
CA ASN A 30 -6.00 17.10 -0.60
C ASN A 30 -4.59 16.49 -0.69
N VAL A 31 -4.10 15.91 0.41
CA VAL A 31 -2.80 15.22 0.43
C VAL A 31 -3.05 13.81 -0.04
N HIS A 32 -2.60 13.51 -1.26
CA HIS A 32 -2.62 12.16 -1.81
C HIS A 32 -1.38 11.39 -1.36
N CYS A 33 -1.51 10.07 -1.27
CA CYS A 33 -0.39 9.17 -1.09
C CYS A 33 0.49 9.14 -2.36
N SER A 34 1.77 8.80 -2.21
CA SER A 34 2.64 8.49 -3.35
C SER A 34 3.58 7.34 -3.02
N ILE A 35 3.77 6.44 -3.98
CA ILE A 35 4.82 5.41 -3.88
C ILE A 35 6.14 6.09 -4.23
N LYS A 36 7.06 6.11 -3.26
CA LYS A 36 8.43 6.62 -3.50
C LYS A 36 9.20 5.67 -4.39
N GLN A 37 9.88 6.24 -5.37
CA GLN A 37 10.74 5.50 -6.28
C GLN A 37 12.18 5.50 -5.77
N LEU A 38 12.86 4.37 -5.96
CA LEU A 38 14.31 4.29 -5.74
C LEU A 38 15.05 5.11 -6.83
N PRO A 39 16.21 5.72 -6.50
CA PRO A 39 17.12 6.23 -7.51
C PRO A 39 17.44 5.15 -8.55
N GLY A 40 17.50 5.52 -9.84
CA GLY A 40 17.67 4.56 -10.94
C GLY A 40 18.86 3.61 -10.76
N ARG A 41 19.97 4.09 -10.18
CA ARG A 41 21.17 3.28 -9.87
C ARG A 41 20.91 2.12 -8.89
N LEU A 42 19.85 2.18 -8.08
CA LEU A 42 19.52 1.16 -7.09
C LEU A 42 18.49 0.14 -7.58
N VAL A 43 17.78 0.42 -8.66
CA VAL A 43 16.64 -0.40 -9.13
C VAL A 43 17.05 -1.83 -9.42
N GLU A 44 18.19 -2.04 -10.10
CA GLU A 44 18.68 -3.39 -10.41
C GLU A 44 19.12 -4.15 -9.13
N LYS A 45 19.82 -3.47 -8.21
CA LYS A 45 20.22 -4.06 -6.92
C LYS A 45 18.98 -4.44 -6.09
N ALA A 46 17.98 -3.56 -6.05
CA ALA A 46 16.73 -3.79 -5.36
C ALA A 46 15.94 -4.98 -5.95
N ALA A 47 15.92 -5.11 -7.27
CA ALA A 47 15.30 -6.24 -7.95
C ALA A 47 15.99 -7.57 -7.59
N LYS A 48 17.33 -7.60 -7.57
CA LYS A 48 18.11 -8.79 -7.12
C LYS A 48 17.78 -9.12 -5.67
N THR A 49 17.73 -8.13 -4.79
CA THR A 49 17.35 -8.32 -3.38
C THR A 49 15.92 -8.87 -3.26
N ALA A 50 14.97 -8.27 -3.96
CA ALA A 50 13.56 -8.71 -3.93
C ALA A 50 13.41 -10.17 -4.37
N THR A 51 14.09 -10.59 -5.45
CA THR A 51 14.05 -11.97 -5.93
C THR A 51 14.82 -12.96 -5.06
N SER A 52 15.83 -12.49 -4.35
CA SER A 52 16.53 -13.30 -3.34
C SER A 52 15.67 -13.55 -2.11
N ILE A 53 14.94 -12.52 -1.63
CA ILE A 53 14.04 -12.63 -0.48
C ILE A 53 12.80 -13.48 -0.84
N ASN A 54 12.26 -13.28 -2.03
CA ASN A 54 11.10 -14.01 -2.52
C ASN A 54 11.24 -14.33 -4.02
N PRO A 55 11.56 -15.59 -4.36
CA PRO A 55 11.67 -15.98 -5.77
C PRO A 55 10.42 -15.75 -6.61
N LEU A 56 9.23 -15.66 -6.00
CA LEU A 56 7.98 -15.34 -6.68
C LEU A 56 7.89 -13.87 -7.14
N ASN A 57 8.79 -13.01 -6.68
CA ASN A 57 8.90 -11.64 -7.19
C ASN A 57 9.43 -11.58 -8.63
N ARG A 58 9.96 -12.69 -9.18
CA ARG A 58 10.43 -12.73 -10.57
C ARG A 58 9.29 -12.47 -11.53
N VAL A 59 9.59 -11.74 -12.62
CA VAL A 59 8.62 -11.56 -13.69
C VAL A 59 8.30 -12.92 -14.31
N ASN A 60 7.04 -13.28 -14.33
CA ASN A 60 6.56 -14.48 -15.02
C ASN A 60 6.05 -14.05 -16.41
N PHE A 61 6.87 -14.29 -17.43
CA PHE A 61 6.49 -13.98 -18.80
C PHE A 61 5.44 -14.95 -19.38
N GLY A 62 4.90 -15.88 -18.58
CA GLY A 62 3.88 -16.84 -19.00
C GLY A 62 4.20 -17.57 -20.30
N PRO A 63 3.17 -17.99 -21.08
CA PRO A 63 3.35 -18.59 -22.41
C PRO A 63 4.00 -17.67 -23.44
N LEU A 64 3.91 -16.36 -23.25
CA LEU A 64 4.58 -15.33 -24.09
C LEU A 64 6.08 -15.25 -23.85
N GLY A 65 6.61 -15.88 -22.80
CA GLY A 65 8.04 -15.92 -22.50
C GLY A 65 8.91 -16.51 -23.62
N SER A 66 8.32 -17.30 -24.53
CA SER A 66 8.99 -17.78 -25.73
C SER A 66 9.14 -16.69 -26.82
N VAL A 67 8.19 -15.77 -26.91
CA VAL A 67 8.22 -14.63 -27.85
C VAL A 67 9.07 -13.50 -27.26
N ALA A 68 9.00 -13.28 -25.94
CA ALA A 68 9.81 -12.27 -25.25
C ALA A 68 11.31 -12.61 -25.20
N ARG A 69 11.73 -13.86 -25.42
CA ARG A 69 13.13 -14.24 -25.53
C ARG A 69 13.87 -13.58 -26.71
N GLY A 70 13.13 -13.04 -27.69
CA GLY A 70 13.68 -12.21 -28.77
C GLY A 70 13.74 -10.70 -28.45
N LEU A 71 13.02 -10.24 -27.41
CA LEU A 71 13.10 -8.84 -26.94
C LEU A 71 14.15 -8.74 -25.83
N VAL A 72 15.30 -8.17 -26.15
CA VAL A 72 16.32 -7.83 -25.16
C VAL A 72 15.85 -6.55 -24.45
N LEU A 73 15.02 -6.72 -23.41
CA LEU A 73 14.69 -5.60 -22.52
C LEU A 73 15.93 -5.22 -21.72
N PRO A 74 16.27 -3.92 -21.59
CA PRO A 74 17.36 -3.50 -20.74
C PRO A 74 17.10 -3.95 -19.27
N PRO A 75 18.14 -4.35 -18.52
CA PRO A 75 18.00 -4.83 -17.14
C PRO A 75 17.17 -3.90 -16.23
N ALA A 76 17.29 -2.58 -16.43
CA ALA A 76 16.52 -1.60 -15.70
C ALA A 76 15.00 -1.72 -15.95
N ALA A 77 14.57 -1.99 -17.19
CA ALA A 77 13.16 -2.17 -17.52
C ALA A 77 12.58 -3.44 -16.89
N ILE A 78 13.34 -4.54 -16.89
CA ILE A 78 12.95 -5.78 -16.20
C ILE A 78 12.84 -5.55 -14.70
N SER A 79 13.77 -4.80 -14.12
CA SER A 79 13.83 -4.56 -12.66
C SER A 79 12.62 -3.77 -12.13
N VAL A 80 11.99 -2.93 -12.95
CA VAL A 80 10.77 -2.20 -12.60
C VAL A 80 9.57 -3.13 -12.51
N LEU A 81 9.53 -4.21 -13.29
CA LEU A 81 8.44 -5.18 -13.33
C LEU A 81 8.51 -6.23 -12.21
N ILE A 82 9.60 -6.28 -11.45
CA ILE A 82 9.79 -7.26 -10.38
C ILE A 82 8.96 -6.89 -9.16
N GLY A 83 8.17 -7.83 -8.65
CA GLY A 83 7.42 -7.68 -7.40
C GLY A 83 8.33 -7.35 -6.21
N LYS A 84 7.77 -6.77 -5.17
CA LYS A 84 8.51 -6.32 -3.97
C LYS A 84 8.01 -6.98 -2.68
N TYR A 85 7.37 -8.14 -2.81
CA TYR A 85 6.81 -8.88 -1.69
C TYR A 85 7.90 -9.52 -0.81
N TRP A 86 7.63 -9.59 0.49
CA TRP A 86 8.56 -10.13 1.50
C TRP A 86 8.68 -11.66 1.50
N GLY A 87 7.84 -12.36 0.73
CA GLY A 87 7.77 -13.83 0.71
C GLY A 87 6.82 -14.40 1.76
N PRO A 88 6.49 -15.69 1.64
CA PRO A 88 5.40 -16.32 2.39
C PRO A 88 5.76 -16.67 3.84
N GLN A 89 7.03 -16.56 4.24
CA GLN A 89 7.45 -16.89 5.61
C GLN A 89 6.91 -15.83 6.58
N GLN A 90 6.57 -16.24 7.78
CA GLN A 90 6.22 -15.31 8.86
C GLN A 90 7.37 -14.34 9.13
N ARG A 91 7.04 -13.05 9.29
CA ARG A 91 8.02 -12.01 9.52
C ARG A 91 7.57 -11.03 10.59
N ARG A 92 8.57 -10.55 11.32
CA ARG A 92 8.43 -9.40 12.21
C ARG A 92 9.30 -8.28 11.66
N LEU A 93 8.66 -7.22 11.13
CA LEU A 93 9.35 -6.04 10.64
C LEU A 93 9.53 -5.03 11.79
N THR A 94 10.77 -4.64 12.05
CA THR A 94 11.08 -3.64 13.08
C THR A 94 10.75 -2.25 12.59
N VAL A 95 10.16 -1.41 13.47
CA VAL A 95 9.74 -0.03 13.20
C VAL A 95 10.49 0.92 14.12
N SER A 96 11.07 1.97 13.57
CA SER A 96 11.62 3.10 14.33
C SER A 96 11.03 4.42 13.85
N PHE A 97 11.03 5.42 14.73
CA PHE A 97 10.52 6.75 14.46
C PHE A 97 11.69 7.74 14.44
N LEU A 98 12.00 8.30 13.26
CA LEU A 98 13.16 9.17 13.08
C LEU A 98 12.98 10.55 13.77
N ASP A 99 11.74 10.99 13.93
CA ASP A 99 11.38 12.22 14.59
C ASP A 99 10.91 12.02 16.05
N GLY A 100 11.05 10.80 16.57
CA GLY A 100 10.61 10.43 17.92
C GLY A 100 9.08 10.55 18.09
N GLY A 101 8.65 11.41 18.98
CA GLY A 101 7.24 11.67 19.30
C GLY A 101 6.72 10.88 20.49
N PRO A 102 5.48 11.19 20.97
CA PRO A 102 4.87 10.55 22.13
C PRO A 102 4.73 9.03 21.96
N SER A 103 4.92 8.28 23.03
CA SER A 103 4.88 6.81 23.01
C SER A 103 3.49 6.24 22.67
N ASP A 104 2.43 6.95 23.06
CA ASP A 104 1.04 6.59 22.74
C ASP A 104 0.75 6.75 21.25
N LEU A 105 1.24 7.82 20.61
CA LEU A 105 1.13 8.00 19.18
C LEU A 105 1.87 6.88 18.41
N ARG A 106 3.12 6.59 18.80
CA ARG A 106 3.91 5.52 18.17
C ARG A 106 3.21 4.17 18.29
N ARG A 107 2.66 3.87 19.47
CA ARG A 107 1.88 2.65 19.72
C ARG A 107 0.63 2.61 18.83
N ARG A 108 -0.11 3.73 18.72
CA ARG A 108 -1.32 3.82 17.87
C ARG A 108 -0.98 3.58 16.41
N ILE A 109 0.09 4.19 15.89
CA ILE A 109 0.54 3.97 14.51
C ILE A 109 0.84 2.47 14.29
N ILE A 110 1.64 1.84 15.16
CA ILE A 110 1.98 0.41 15.04
C ILE A 110 0.75 -0.49 15.15
N GLN A 111 -0.22 -0.13 15.98
CA GLN A 111 -1.49 -0.86 16.07
C GLN A 111 -2.22 -0.84 14.72
N HIS A 112 -2.31 0.32 14.05
CA HIS A 112 -2.92 0.41 12.73
C HIS A 112 -2.10 -0.31 11.65
N MET A 113 -0.77 -0.27 11.72
CA MET A 113 0.08 -1.09 10.84
C MET A 113 -0.22 -2.59 11.00
N ASN A 114 -0.42 -3.05 12.23
CA ASN A 114 -0.74 -4.45 12.54
C ASN A 114 -2.18 -4.85 12.19
N ALA A 115 -3.04 -3.95 11.70
CA ALA A 115 -4.36 -4.34 11.19
C ALA A 115 -4.25 -5.40 10.07
N TRP A 116 -3.25 -5.31 9.21
CA TRP A 116 -2.97 -6.30 8.17
C TRP A 116 -2.66 -7.70 8.73
N ASN A 117 -2.14 -7.77 9.96
CA ASN A 117 -1.86 -9.06 10.62
C ASN A 117 -3.14 -9.86 10.95
N GLN A 118 -4.33 -9.32 10.73
CA GLN A 118 -5.56 -10.10 10.86
C GLN A 118 -5.52 -11.37 9.99
N THR A 119 -4.97 -11.29 8.78
CA THR A 119 -4.83 -12.43 7.85
C THR A 119 -3.38 -12.69 7.45
N ALA A 120 -2.55 -11.65 7.39
CA ALA A 120 -1.16 -11.77 6.96
C ALA A 120 -0.25 -12.27 8.09
N GLY A 121 0.73 -13.13 7.74
CA GLY A 121 1.78 -13.61 8.63
C GLY A 121 2.91 -12.60 8.88
N ILE A 122 2.69 -11.30 8.62
CA ILE A 122 3.66 -10.23 8.87
C ILE A 122 3.15 -9.35 10.00
N SER A 123 4.05 -9.01 10.94
CA SER A 123 3.77 -8.10 12.04
C SER A 123 4.81 -7.00 12.15
N PHE A 124 4.43 -5.90 12.80
CA PHE A 124 5.27 -4.72 13.03
C PHE A 124 5.53 -4.54 14.52
N VAL A 125 6.78 -4.28 14.91
CA VAL A 125 7.18 -4.09 16.30
C VAL A 125 8.13 -2.91 16.43
N GLU A 126 7.91 -2.05 17.42
CA GLU A 126 8.81 -0.93 17.70
C GLU A 126 10.21 -1.44 18.13
N THR A 127 11.25 -0.78 17.65
CA THR A 127 12.62 -0.99 18.10
C THR A 127 13.27 0.32 18.54
N ARG A 128 14.21 0.24 19.50
CA ARG A 128 15.05 1.38 19.90
C ARG A 128 16.20 1.63 18.95
N GLY A 129 16.59 0.62 18.19
CA GLY A 129 17.63 0.72 17.16
C GLY A 129 17.06 1.18 15.82
N VAL A 130 17.83 1.03 14.75
CA VAL A 130 17.38 1.31 13.39
C VAL A 130 16.39 0.25 12.96
N GLY A 131 15.14 0.66 12.69
CA GLY A 131 14.11 -0.20 12.18
C GLY A 131 14.26 -0.46 10.68
N LYS A 132 13.77 -1.62 10.21
CA LYS A 132 13.59 -1.85 8.76
C LYS A 132 12.59 -0.85 8.17
N VAL A 133 11.50 -0.58 8.88
CA VAL A 133 10.57 0.51 8.58
C VAL A 133 10.95 1.72 9.42
N ARG A 134 11.23 2.83 8.79
CA ARG A 134 11.61 4.09 9.46
C ARG A 134 10.58 5.15 9.14
N ILE A 135 9.85 5.57 10.16
CA ILE A 135 8.73 6.51 10.03
C ILE A 135 9.20 7.92 10.33
N SER A 136 8.79 8.86 9.48
CA SER A 136 8.84 10.31 9.72
C SER A 136 7.43 10.90 9.65
N ARG A 137 7.21 12.06 10.31
CA ARG A 137 5.98 12.86 10.22
C ARG A 137 6.28 14.29 9.78
N ASN A 138 7.57 14.59 9.53
CA ASN A 138 8.07 15.93 9.29
C ASN A 138 8.25 16.26 7.81
N GLN A 139 8.05 15.30 6.89
CA GLN A 139 8.14 15.56 5.47
C GLN A 139 6.76 15.85 4.87
N ALA A 140 6.74 16.44 3.68
CA ALA A 140 5.51 16.72 2.97
C ALA A 140 4.86 15.43 2.44
N GLY A 141 3.55 15.34 2.57
CA GLY A 141 2.72 14.26 2.02
C GLY A 141 2.71 12.98 2.83
N TYR A 142 1.86 12.06 2.38
CA TYR A 142 1.83 10.68 2.84
C TYR A 142 2.50 9.84 1.76
N TRP A 143 3.43 8.98 2.14
CA TRP A 143 4.14 8.14 1.18
C TRP A 143 4.88 6.98 1.86
N SER A 144 5.11 5.94 1.08
CA SER A 144 5.96 4.81 1.44
C SER A 144 6.78 4.35 0.23
N TYR A 145 7.92 3.72 0.48
CA TYR A 145 8.57 2.87 -0.51
C TYR A 145 7.89 1.51 -0.56
N LEU A 146 7.98 0.82 -1.70
CA LEU A 146 7.25 -0.42 -1.94
C LEU A 146 8.03 -1.64 -1.42
N GLY A 147 7.46 -2.35 -0.45
CA GLY A 147 7.94 -3.64 0.03
C GLY A 147 9.45 -3.66 0.33
N THR A 148 10.16 -4.60 -0.27
CA THR A 148 11.61 -4.82 -0.05
C THR A 148 12.49 -3.66 -0.51
N ASP A 149 11.98 -2.68 -1.27
CA ASP A 149 12.74 -1.48 -1.66
C ASP A 149 13.19 -0.67 -0.45
N ILE A 150 12.48 -0.76 0.69
CA ILE A 150 12.88 -0.08 1.94
C ILE A 150 14.28 -0.48 2.43
N LEU A 151 14.78 -1.65 2.04
CA LEU A 151 16.10 -2.16 2.41
C LEU A 151 17.25 -1.40 1.73
N HIS A 152 16.95 -0.65 0.67
CA HIS A 152 17.93 0.13 -0.10
C HIS A 152 17.89 1.62 0.25
N ILE A 153 17.14 1.99 1.29
CA ILE A 153 17.06 3.36 1.79
C ILE A 153 18.05 3.51 2.95
N PRO A 154 18.92 4.55 2.95
CA PRO A 154 19.85 4.80 4.03
C PRO A 154 19.21 4.79 5.42
N SER A 155 19.94 4.30 6.41
CA SER A 155 19.42 4.11 7.79
C SER A 155 18.93 5.38 8.46
N ASN A 156 19.45 6.54 8.07
CA ASN A 156 19.06 7.87 8.55
C ASN A 156 17.92 8.52 7.72
N ARG A 157 17.34 7.80 6.75
CA ARG A 157 16.24 8.30 5.91
C ARG A 157 14.95 7.53 6.17
N PRO A 158 13.80 8.20 6.11
CA PRO A 158 12.51 7.52 6.29
C PRO A 158 12.18 6.63 5.10
N THR A 159 11.47 5.55 5.38
CA THR A 159 10.89 4.64 4.38
C THR A 159 9.39 4.83 4.26
N LEU A 160 8.77 5.49 5.23
CA LEU A 160 7.35 5.82 5.29
C LEU A 160 7.19 7.19 5.95
N ASN A 161 6.29 8.03 5.42
CA ASN A 161 6.01 9.35 5.99
C ASN A 161 4.51 9.58 6.18
N LEU A 162 4.18 10.09 7.37
CA LEU A 162 2.82 10.40 7.83
C LEU A 162 2.75 11.88 8.22
N GLN A 163 2.79 12.79 7.24
CA GLN A 163 2.87 14.23 7.48
C GLN A 163 1.91 14.69 8.58
N GLY A 164 2.45 15.25 9.66
CA GLY A 164 1.68 15.94 10.71
C GLY A 164 0.82 15.04 11.59
N PHE A 165 0.91 13.70 11.48
CA PHE A 165 0.16 12.80 12.36
C PHE A 165 0.47 13.06 13.84
N SER A 166 -0.57 13.13 14.64
CA SER A 166 -0.53 13.40 16.08
C SER A 166 -1.66 12.65 16.79
N MET A 167 -1.73 12.75 18.13
CA MET A 167 -2.84 12.16 18.89
C MET A 167 -4.19 12.82 18.59
N SER A 168 -4.20 14.07 18.07
CA SER A 168 -5.41 14.76 17.63
C SER A 168 -5.86 14.43 16.21
N THR A 169 -5.09 13.61 15.47
CA THR A 169 -5.51 13.13 14.15
C THR A 169 -6.72 12.21 14.31
N GLU A 170 -7.75 12.42 13.48
CA GLU A 170 -8.97 11.61 13.49
C GLU A 170 -8.68 10.12 13.29
N ASP A 171 -9.44 9.24 13.94
CA ASP A 171 -9.25 7.79 13.83
C ASP A 171 -9.45 7.27 12.41
N SER A 172 -10.39 7.85 11.67
CA SER A 172 -10.62 7.58 10.25
C SER A 172 -9.37 7.81 9.39
N GLU A 173 -8.51 8.77 9.72
CA GLU A 173 -7.26 9.02 9.03
C GLU A 173 -6.19 7.98 9.38
N PHE A 174 -6.15 7.48 10.62
CA PHE A 174 -5.31 6.33 10.94
C PHE A 174 -5.73 5.09 10.13
N HIS A 175 -7.02 4.85 9.97
CA HIS A 175 -7.52 3.77 9.13
C HIS A 175 -7.10 3.99 7.67
N ARG A 176 -7.47 5.11 7.10
CA ARG A 176 -7.26 5.41 5.69
C ARG A 176 -5.78 5.53 5.31
N VAL A 177 -4.97 6.24 6.10
CA VAL A 177 -3.59 6.58 5.73
C VAL A 177 -2.60 5.57 6.27
N VAL A 178 -2.58 5.30 7.58
CA VAL A 178 -1.55 4.41 8.16
C VAL A 178 -1.66 3.00 7.59
N ARG A 179 -2.88 2.48 7.43
CA ARG A 179 -3.10 1.14 6.85
C ARG A 179 -2.74 1.10 5.37
N HIS A 180 -3.05 2.16 4.60
CA HIS A 180 -2.69 2.29 3.19
C HIS A 180 -1.17 2.31 3.00
N GLU A 181 -0.44 3.21 3.70
CA GLU A 181 1.02 3.30 3.59
C GLU A 181 1.71 2.01 4.08
N THR A 182 1.09 1.31 5.03
CA THR A 182 1.55 -0.02 5.44
C THR A 182 1.35 -1.05 4.34
N GLY A 183 0.27 -0.97 3.57
CA GLY A 183 0.07 -1.81 2.37
C GLY A 183 1.22 -1.65 1.38
N HIS A 184 1.70 -0.41 1.13
CA HIS A 184 2.91 -0.19 0.33
C HIS A 184 4.15 -0.81 0.96
N THR A 185 4.34 -0.66 2.28
CA THR A 185 5.43 -1.34 3.00
C THR A 185 5.37 -2.88 2.85
N LEU A 186 4.18 -3.45 2.72
CA LEU A 186 3.98 -4.87 2.42
C LEU A 186 4.23 -5.23 0.94
N GLY A 187 4.35 -4.26 0.06
CA GLY A 187 4.61 -4.47 -1.37
C GLY A 187 3.35 -4.37 -2.24
N PHE A 188 2.23 -3.89 -1.69
CA PHE A 188 0.99 -3.71 -2.45
C PHE A 188 1.03 -2.37 -3.22
N PRO A 189 0.94 -2.38 -4.55
CA PRO A 189 0.86 -1.17 -5.36
C PRO A 189 -0.54 -0.54 -5.25
N HIS A 190 -0.74 0.60 -5.92
CA HIS A 190 -2.06 1.22 -5.99
C HIS A 190 -3.04 0.41 -6.84
N GLU A 191 -4.21 0.12 -6.28
CA GLU A 191 -5.26 -0.65 -6.96
C GLU A 191 -5.88 0.12 -8.13
N HIS A 192 -5.98 1.47 -8.06
CA HIS A 192 -6.49 2.28 -9.17
C HIS A 192 -5.60 2.20 -10.44
N MET A 193 -4.37 1.69 -10.34
CA MET A 193 -3.48 1.45 -11.48
C MET A 193 -3.80 0.13 -12.21
N ARG A 194 -4.89 -0.55 -11.90
CA ARG A 194 -5.43 -1.63 -12.72
C ARG A 194 -5.85 -1.09 -14.07
N GLU A 195 -5.57 -1.84 -15.13
CA GLU A 195 -5.86 -1.43 -16.51
C GLU A 195 -7.31 -0.99 -16.68
N GLU A 196 -8.26 -1.70 -16.08
CA GLU A 196 -9.69 -1.42 -16.14
C GLU A 196 -10.04 -0.05 -15.51
N LEU A 197 -9.36 0.33 -14.42
CA LEU A 197 -9.59 1.61 -13.73
C LEU A 197 -8.86 2.76 -14.42
N VAL A 198 -7.61 2.53 -14.87
CA VAL A 198 -6.86 3.52 -15.66
C VAL A 198 -7.62 3.85 -16.95
N ALA A 199 -8.26 2.86 -17.59
CA ALA A 199 -9.05 3.08 -18.79
C ALA A 199 -10.23 4.06 -18.61
N LEU A 200 -10.72 4.24 -17.38
CA LEU A 200 -11.77 5.21 -17.06
C LEU A 200 -11.26 6.65 -16.97
N ILE A 201 -9.95 6.87 -16.77
CA ILE A 201 -9.36 8.19 -16.54
C ILE A 201 -9.12 8.89 -17.88
N ASP A 202 -9.42 10.19 -17.93
CA ASP A 202 -9.04 11.08 -19.01
C ASP A 202 -7.65 11.66 -18.68
N PRO A 203 -6.59 11.37 -19.48
CA PRO A 203 -5.23 11.77 -19.14
C PRO A 203 -5.05 13.29 -19.05
N GLU A 204 -5.64 14.06 -19.97
CA GLU A 204 -5.47 15.52 -19.99
C GLU A 204 -6.15 16.17 -18.78
N LYS A 205 -7.36 15.71 -18.43
CA LYS A 205 -8.03 16.18 -17.21
C LYS A 205 -7.24 15.79 -15.93
N ALA A 206 -6.62 14.60 -15.92
CA ALA A 206 -5.80 14.17 -14.81
C ALA A 206 -4.54 15.04 -14.67
N TYR A 207 -3.83 15.33 -15.76
CA TYR A 207 -2.67 16.23 -15.73
C TYR A 207 -3.03 17.59 -15.16
N ASP A 208 -4.08 18.21 -15.65
CA ASP A 208 -4.55 19.52 -15.16
C ASP A 208 -4.95 19.48 -13.70
N PHE A 209 -5.64 18.44 -13.28
CA PHE A 209 -6.09 18.29 -11.90
C PHE A 209 -4.91 18.14 -10.94
N PHE A 210 -3.98 17.23 -11.21
CA PHE A 210 -2.86 16.96 -10.32
C PHE A 210 -1.83 18.10 -10.32
N LEU A 211 -1.64 18.80 -11.45
CA LEU A 211 -0.82 20.01 -11.47
C LEU A 211 -1.38 21.08 -10.53
N ARG A 212 -2.69 21.33 -10.59
CA ARG A 212 -3.34 22.38 -9.77
C ARG A 212 -3.44 22.02 -8.29
N THR A 213 -3.67 20.73 -7.98
CA THR A 213 -3.95 20.30 -6.60
C THR A 213 -2.71 19.84 -5.86
N GLN A 214 -1.74 19.26 -6.55
CA GLN A 214 -0.53 18.64 -5.98
C GLN A 214 0.78 19.24 -6.48
N GLY A 215 0.74 20.03 -7.59
CA GLY A 215 1.94 20.52 -8.26
C GLY A 215 2.72 19.40 -8.96
N TRP A 216 2.04 18.31 -9.34
CA TRP A 216 2.68 17.18 -10.02
C TRP A 216 2.96 17.48 -11.48
N THR A 217 4.12 17.02 -11.98
CA THR A 217 4.42 17.02 -13.41
C THR A 217 3.65 15.92 -14.13
N ARG A 218 3.57 15.98 -15.46
CA ARG A 218 2.93 14.92 -16.27
C ARG A 218 3.57 13.56 -16.01
N GLU A 219 4.89 13.49 -15.93
CA GLU A 219 5.64 12.26 -15.65
C GLU A 219 5.27 11.67 -14.30
N MET A 220 5.03 12.51 -13.28
CA MET A 220 4.56 12.05 -11.97
C MET A 220 3.13 11.50 -12.06
N VAL A 221 2.25 12.14 -12.81
CA VAL A 221 0.87 11.66 -13.01
C VAL A 221 0.90 10.33 -13.78
N ASP A 222 1.72 10.22 -14.82
CA ASP A 222 1.90 8.95 -15.53
C ASP A 222 2.34 7.83 -14.59
N GLN A 223 3.35 8.08 -13.76
CA GLN A 223 3.90 7.08 -12.85
C GLN A 223 2.96 6.70 -11.70
N GLN A 224 2.17 7.64 -11.18
CA GLN A 224 1.37 7.44 -9.97
C GLN A 224 -0.10 7.13 -10.27
N VAL A 225 -0.58 7.40 -11.49
CA VAL A 225 -2.02 7.35 -11.82
C VAL A 225 -2.32 6.64 -13.14
N LEU A 226 -1.56 6.91 -14.21
CA LEU A 226 -1.95 6.55 -15.58
C LEU A 226 -1.22 5.33 -16.14
N THR A 227 -0.10 4.88 -15.57
CA THR A 227 0.61 3.69 -16.05
C THR A 227 -0.03 2.44 -15.46
N PRO A 228 -0.69 1.59 -16.27
CA PRO A 228 -1.29 0.37 -15.75
C PRO A 228 -0.25 -0.58 -15.19
N LEU A 229 -0.60 -1.25 -14.09
CA LEU A 229 0.19 -2.38 -13.57
C LEU A 229 0.13 -3.55 -14.56
N SER A 230 1.24 -4.26 -14.73
CA SER A 230 1.22 -5.48 -15.52
C SER A 230 0.33 -6.53 -14.83
N GLN A 231 -0.47 -7.24 -15.61
CA GLN A 231 -1.36 -8.31 -15.13
C GLN A 231 -0.60 -9.36 -14.31
N ASP A 232 0.66 -9.64 -14.68
CA ASP A 232 1.53 -10.59 -13.98
C ASP A 232 1.96 -10.11 -12.58
N SER A 233 1.96 -8.80 -12.33
CA SER A 233 2.36 -8.22 -11.03
C SER A 233 1.25 -8.21 -9.98
N ILE A 234 0.01 -8.46 -10.39
CA ILE A 234 -1.20 -8.31 -9.56
C ILE A 234 -1.90 -9.63 -9.23
N MET A 235 -1.30 -10.76 -9.55
CA MET A 235 -1.78 -12.10 -9.23
C MET A 235 -3.26 -12.40 -9.61
N GLY A 236 -3.79 -11.73 -10.65
CA GLY A 236 -5.06 -12.07 -11.28
C GLY A 236 -6.34 -11.81 -10.47
N THR A 237 -6.30 -10.99 -9.41
CA THR A 237 -7.51 -10.55 -8.73
C THR A 237 -8.27 -9.52 -9.59
N PRO A 238 -9.63 -9.48 -9.58
CA PRO A 238 -10.40 -8.40 -10.20
C PRO A 238 -10.08 -7.04 -9.57
N ALA A 239 -10.25 -5.95 -10.36
CA ALA A 239 -10.10 -4.59 -9.85
C ALA A 239 -11.14 -4.29 -8.75
N ASP A 240 -10.67 -3.78 -7.62
CA ASP A 240 -11.50 -3.45 -6.46
C ASP A 240 -11.41 -1.96 -6.12
N GLN A 241 -12.42 -1.19 -6.51
CA GLN A 241 -12.48 0.24 -6.21
C GLN A 241 -12.63 0.55 -4.72
N ASP A 242 -13.07 -0.40 -3.90
CA ASP A 242 -13.25 -0.24 -2.45
C ASP A 242 -12.04 -0.76 -1.66
N SER A 243 -10.99 -1.26 -2.35
CA SER A 243 -9.70 -1.61 -1.73
C SER A 243 -9.08 -0.38 -1.06
N ILE A 244 -8.50 -0.55 0.13
CA ILE A 244 -7.73 0.51 0.78
C ILE A 244 -6.57 0.99 -0.09
N MET A 245 -6.05 0.14 -1.00
CA MET A 245 -4.98 0.49 -1.93
C MET A 245 -5.46 1.29 -3.15
N CYS A 246 -6.77 1.51 -3.31
CA CYS A 246 -7.34 2.30 -4.38
C CYS A 246 -7.43 3.78 -4.00
N TYR A 247 -6.97 4.67 -4.89
CA TYR A 247 -7.20 6.11 -4.73
C TYR A 247 -8.66 6.46 -4.96
N GLN A 248 -9.15 7.41 -4.17
CA GLN A 248 -10.34 8.14 -4.52
C GLN A 248 -9.99 9.19 -5.58
N LEU A 249 -10.53 9.02 -6.78
CA LEU A 249 -10.33 9.96 -7.88
C LEU A 249 -11.68 10.60 -8.24
N PRO A 250 -11.71 11.94 -8.40
CA PRO A 250 -12.98 12.63 -8.67
C PRO A 250 -13.48 12.36 -10.09
N GLY A 251 -14.80 12.32 -10.27
CA GLY A 251 -15.41 12.17 -11.60
C GLY A 251 -15.03 13.27 -12.60
N SER A 252 -14.52 14.41 -12.12
CA SER A 252 -14.02 15.48 -13.00
C SER A 252 -12.82 15.08 -13.86
N ILE A 253 -12.09 13.99 -13.51
CA ILE A 253 -10.96 13.47 -14.29
C ILE A 253 -11.26 12.15 -14.99
N THR A 254 -12.47 11.62 -14.83
CA THR A 254 -12.91 10.41 -15.56
C THR A 254 -13.57 10.78 -16.89
N LYS A 255 -13.67 9.80 -17.78
CA LYS A 255 -14.30 9.96 -19.10
C LYS A 255 -15.82 10.05 -19.04
N ASP A 256 -16.40 9.27 -18.12
CA ASP A 256 -17.86 9.15 -17.90
C ASP A 256 -18.40 10.11 -16.83
N GLY A 257 -17.53 10.77 -16.07
CA GLY A 257 -17.91 11.68 -14.98
C GLY A 257 -18.15 10.97 -13.63
N GLU A 258 -18.10 9.64 -13.58
CA GLU A 258 -18.25 8.88 -12.34
C GLU A 258 -16.92 8.80 -11.58
N PRO A 259 -16.91 9.03 -10.25
CA PRO A 259 -15.68 8.96 -9.47
C PRO A 259 -15.20 7.52 -9.28
N ILE A 260 -13.87 7.32 -9.24
CA ILE A 260 -13.29 6.09 -8.67
C ILE A 260 -13.37 6.24 -7.15
N ARG A 261 -14.07 5.32 -6.48
CA ARG A 261 -14.50 5.51 -5.09
C ARG A 261 -13.36 5.59 -4.08
N GLY A 262 -12.35 4.73 -4.21
CA GLY A 262 -11.26 4.61 -3.24
C GLY A 262 -11.69 3.99 -1.90
N GLY A 263 -10.81 3.19 -1.30
CA GLY A 263 -11.05 2.58 -0.01
C GLY A 263 -10.76 3.53 1.16
N VAL A 264 -11.48 3.35 2.25
CA VAL A 264 -11.30 4.10 3.50
C VAL A 264 -10.73 3.24 4.63
N ASP A 265 -10.73 1.92 4.45
CA ASP A 265 -10.18 0.92 5.35
C ASP A 265 -9.86 -0.37 4.60
N ILE A 266 -9.10 -1.29 5.22
CA ILE A 266 -8.82 -2.63 4.69
C ILE A 266 -10.15 -3.38 4.57
N ASN A 267 -10.49 -3.84 3.38
CA ASN A 267 -11.72 -4.58 3.12
C ASN A 267 -11.48 -6.11 3.11
N ALA A 268 -12.52 -6.89 2.85
CA ALA A 268 -12.43 -8.35 2.85
C ALA A 268 -11.54 -8.89 1.72
N THR A 269 -11.53 -8.23 0.55
CA THR A 269 -10.68 -8.59 -0.59
C THR A 269 -9.21 -8.33 -0.26
N ASP A 270 -8.90 -7.17 0.33
CA ASP A 270 -7.56 -6.81 0.80
C ASP A 270 -7.03 -7.84 1.81
N TYR A 271 -7.84 -8.20 2.81
CA TYR A 271 -7.48 -9.21 3.81
C TYR A 271 -7.24 -10.58 3.19
N THR A 272 -8.08 -10.99 2.25
CA THR A 272 -7.94 -12.27 1.54
C THR A 272 -6.63 -12.30 0.76
N PHE A 273 -6.36 -11.25 -0.01
CA PHE A 273 -5.14 -11.09 -0.78
C PHE A 273 -3.89 -11.10 0.11
N ALA A 274 -3.90 -10.31 1.19
CA ALA A 274 -2.80 -10.26 2.15
C ALA A 274 -2.51 -11.64 2.77
N GLY A 275 -3.54 -12.41 3.10
CA GLY A 275 -3.41 -13.77 3.62
C GLY A 275 -2.85 -14.77 2.60
N GLN A 276 -3.14 -14.59 1.31
CA GLN A 276 -2.59 -15.41 0.24
C GLN A 276 -1.10 -15.12 -0.01
N ILE A 277 -0.71 -13.84 -0.01
CA ILE A 277 0.69 -13.42 -0.21
C ILE A 277 1.55 -13.77 1.01
N TYR A 278 0.99 -13.60 2.21
CA TYR A 278 1.65 -13.77 3.51
C TYR A 278 0.88 -14.73 4.40
N PRO A 279 0.85 -16.03 4.09
CA PRO A 279 0.07 -16.98 4.89
C PRO A 279 0.57 -17.00 6.33
N LYS A 280 -0.35 -17.08 7.28
CA LYS A 280 -0.04 -17.44 8.66
C LYS A 280 0.38 -18.90 8.71
N ALA A 281 1.33 -19.24 9.63
CA ALA A 281 1.55 -20.65 9.92
C ALA A 281 0.23 -21.27 10.37
N PRO A 282 -0.05 -22.54 10.03
CA PRO A 282 -1.13 -23.26 10.64
C PRO A 282 -1.02 -23.11 12.15
N THR A 283 -2.09 -22.69 12.81
CA THR A 283 -2.16 -22.80 14.28
C THR A 283 -1.97 -24.27 14.58
N GLU A 284 -0.87 -24.64 15.23
CA GLU A 284 -0.70 -26.00 15.73
C GLU A 284 -1.93 -26.34 16.56
N SER A 285 -2.79 -27.16 16.03
CA SER A 285 -3.71 -27.94 16.83
C SER A 285 -2.83 -28.76 17.78
N ALA A 286 -3.03 -28.64 19.09
CA ALA A 286 -2.25 -29.16 20.20
C ALA A 286 -1.32 -30.35 19.86
N PRO A 287 -0.06 -30.34 20.31
CA PRO A 287 0.95 -31.28 19.86
C PRO A 287 0.45 -32.72 20.08
N SER A 288 0.35 -33.48 19.01
CA SER A 288 0.34 -34.91 19.11
C SER A 288 1.65 -35.34 19.76
N ILE A 289 1.58 -36.20 20.77
CA ILE A 289 2.67 -36.67 21.69
C ILE A 289 3.89 -37.27 20.97
N GLN A 290 4.03 -37.13 19.66
CA GLN A 290 5.08 -37.78 18.85
C GLN A 290 6.22 -36.89 18.37
N ALA A 291 6.25 -35.59 18.70
CA ALA A 291 7.32 -34.66 18.28
C ALA A 291 8.23 -34.20 19.44
N GLN A 292 8.47 -35.07 20.44
CA GLN A 292 9.49 -34.85 21.48
C GLN A 292 10.79 -35.60 21.17
N MET A 293 11.30 -35.54 19.95
CA MET A 293 12.68 -35.95 19.66
C MET A 293 13.35 -34.87 18.81
N GLY A 294 14.24 -34.18 19.48
CA GLY A 294 15.06 -33.06 19.07
C GLY A 294 15.57 -33.04 17.65
N LEU A 295 15.57 -31.84 17.11
CA LEU A 295 16.66 -31.33 16.29
C LEU A 295 16.63 -29.81 16.45
N ALA A 296 17.62 -29.30 17.19
CA ALA A 296 18.00 -27.91 17.14
C ALA A 296 18.64 -27.67 15.76
N ASP A 297 18.08 -26.81 14.96
CA ASP A 297 18.79 -26.24 13.83
C ASP A 297 18.78 -24.71 13.97
N GLU A 298 19.88 -24.23 14.56
CA GLU A 298 20.36 -22.86 14.35
C GLU A 298 20.78 -22.74 12.89
N TRP A 299 20.01 -22.07 12.08
CA TRP A 299 20.52 -21.38 10.90
C TRP A 299 19.70 -20.16 10.56
N SER A 300 20.26 -18.99 10.89
CA SER A 300 19.73 -17.70 10.45
C SER A 300 20.61 -17.18 9.30
N PRO A 301 20.15 -17.20 8.05
CA PRO A 301 20.92 -16.71 6.90
C PRO A 301 20.99 -15.18 6.76
N TRP A 302 20.63 -14.42 7.80
CA TRP A 302 20.28 -13.01 7.63
C TRP A 302 21.15 -12.01 8.41
N GLU A 303 22.24 -12.45 9.04
CA GLU A 303 23.08 -11.57 9.85
C GLU A 303 24.03 -10.65 9.06
N ASP A 304 24.32 -10.95 7.78
CA ASP A 304 25.38 -10.24 7.05
C ASP A 304 24.88 -9.69 5.69
N VAL A 305 23.98 -8.71 5.69
CA VAL A 305 23.88 -7.75 4.58
C VAL A 305 24.53 -6.45 5.05
N GLU A 306 25.84 -6.38 4.98
CA GLU A 306 26.57 -5.13 5.13
C GLU A 306 26.08 -4.15 4.05
N VAL A 307 25.51 -3.04 4.49
CA VAL A 307 25.17 -1.91 3.63
C VAL A 307 26.44 -1.09 3.48
N ASP A 308 27.04 -1.16 2.29
CA ASP A 308 28.19 -0.36 1.92
C ASP A 308 27.85 1.14 2.06
N GLU A 309 28.37 1.81 3.08
CA GLU A 309 28.15 3.23 3.37
C GLU A 309 28.82 4.16 2.34
N GLU A 310 29.70 3.68 1.47
CA GLU A 310 30.51 4.52 0.56
C GLU A 310 29.79 5.00 -0.71
N LEU A 311 28.53 4.61 -0.97
CA LEU A 311 27.86 4.94 -2.22
C LEU A 311 26.79 6.07 -2.13
N VAL A 312 26.80 6.86 -1.02
CA VAL A 312 25.81 7.93 -0.81
C VAL A 312 26.51 9.26 -0.58
N GLN A 313 27.15 9.79 -1.62
CA GLN A 313 27.44 11.22 -1.77
C GLN A 313 26.74 11.77 -3.01
#